data_837d5978631fbd899a6e1f2f2b335f08
#
_entry.id   837d5978631fbd899a6e1f2f2b335f08
#
_cell.length_a   1.000
_cell.length_b   1.000
_cell.length_c   1.000
_cell.angle_alpha   90.00
_cell.angle_beta   90.00
_cell.angle_gamma   90.00
#
_symmetry.space_group_name_H-M   'P 1'
#
loop_
_entity.id
_entity.type
_entity.pdbx_description
1 polymer ?
#
loop_
_entity_poly.entity_id
_entity_poly.type
_entity_poly.pdbx_seq_one_letter_code
_entity_poly.pdbx_strand_id
1 'polypeptide(L)'
;MGDSRGHWEGNTLVVDVTNNNDKSVFDMAGHFHSDALHVVERFTPVDKDTINWEATIDDPKVFTKPWKMKFPLKRAPQDFEMLESGCFEGERDAEHLVEGLATVPKDHYTEKEKEKEKQR
;
A
#
# COMPACT_ATOMS: atom_id res chain seq x y z
N MET A 1 3.90 -8.02 -2.93
CA MET A 1 2.70 -8.36 -2.14
C MET A 1 2.89 -9.76 -1.60
N GLY A 2 2.38 -10.07 -0.41
CA GLY A 2 2.57 -11.35 0.25
C GLY A 2 1.72 -12.49 -0.32
N ASP A 3 1.77 -13.64 0.37
CA ASP A 3 0.94 -14.82 0.12
C ASP A 3 -0.21 -14.82 1.14
N SER A 4 -1.44 -14.73 0.67
CA SER A 4 -2.64 -14.62 1.49
C SER A 4 -3.39 -15.95 1.50
N ARG A 5 -3.67 -16.48 2.70
CA ARG A 5 -4.41 -17.73 2.89
C ARG A 5 -5.60 -17.50 3.82
N GLY A 6 -6.80 -17.79 3.30
CA GLY A 6 -8.04 -17.59 4.04
C GLY A 6 -8.68 -18.86 4.55
N HIS A 7 -9.33 -18.77 5.73
CA HIS A 7 -10.20 -19.80 6.28
C HIS A 7 -11.35 -19.17 7.04
N TRP A 8 -12.41 -19.94 7.27
CA TRP A 8 -13.58 -19.47 8.01
C TRP A 8 -13.51 -19.87 9.49
N GLU A 9 -13.74 -18.92 10.37
CA GLU A 9 -13.98 -19.10 11.79
C GLU A 9 -15.41 -18.65 12.10
N GLY A 10 -16.35 -19.59 12.08
CA GLY A 10 -17.78 -19.25 12.21
C GLY A 10 -18.24 -18.31 11.10
N ASN A 11 -18.65 -17.09 11.46
CA ASN A 11 -19.08 -16.05 10.52
C ASN A 11 -17.94 -15.06 10.12
N THR A 12 -16.71 -15.31 10.50
CA THR A 12 -15.57 -14.46 10.22
C THR A 12 -14.65 -15.13 9.20
N LEU A 13 -14.34 -14.44 8.11
CA LEU A 13 -13.24 -14.80 7.23
C LEU A 13 -11.93 -14.32 7.86
N VAL A 14 -11.03 -15.23 8.12
CA VAL A 14 -9.66 -14.92 8.59
C VAL A 14 -8.70 -15.12 7.44
N VAL A 15 -7.89 -14.11 7.18
CA VAL A 15 -6.86 -14.14 6.12
C VAL A 15 -5.50 -13.96 6.78
N ASP A 16 -4.66 -14.93 6.60
CA ASP A 16 -3.26 -14.93 7.02
C ASP A 16 -2.38 -14.50 5.86
N VAL A 17 -1.59 -13.44 6.05
CA VAL A 17 -0.73 -12.85 5.01
C VAL A 17 0.72 -12.88 5.46
N THR A 18 1.51 -13.66 4.77
CA THR A 18 2.95 -13.84 5.01
C THR A 18 3.75 -13.59 3.73
N ASN A 19 5.06 -13.78 3.79
CA ASN A 19 5.95 -13.72 2.64
C ASN A 19 5.90 -12.35 1.93
N ASN A 20 5.81 -11.28 2.71
CA ASN A 20 5.95 -9.92 2.21
C ASN A 20 7.42 -9.62 1.90
N ASN A 21 7.66 -8.71 0.96
CA ASN A 21 8.99 -8.13 0.78
C ASN A 21 9.05 -6.74 1.46
N ASP A 22 10.25 -6.22 1.66
CA ASP A 22 10.53 -4.93 2.31
C ASP A 22 10.47 -3.73 1.37
N LYS A 23 9.87 -3.88 0.17
CA LYS A 23 9.90 -2.87 -0.91
C LYS A 23 8.69 -1.94 -0.93
N SER A 24 7.76 -2.09 0.00
CA SER A 24 6.57 -1.25 0.10
C SER A 24 6.48 -0.55 1.45
N VAL A 25 5.56 0.38 1.57
CA VAL A 25 5.26 1.12 2.80
C VAL A 25 3.79 0.95 3.15
N PHE A 26 3.43 1.11 4.43
CA PHE A 26 2.05 1.00 4.88
C PHE A 26 1.16 2.16 4.43
N ASP A 27 1.76 3.34 4.29
CA ASP A 27 1.02 4.57 4.02
C ASP A 27 1.86 5.62 3.30
N MET A 28 1.21 6.73 2.95
CA MET A 28 1.84 7.87 2.27
C MET A 28 2.83 8.64 3.15
N ALA A 29 2.84 8.41 4.46
CA ALA A 29 3.82 9.01 5.38
C ALA A 29 5.16 8.25 5.39
N GLY A 30 5.22 7.12 4.68
CA GLY A 30 6.44 6.34 4.52
C GLY A 30 6.72 5.38 5.66
N HIS A 31 5.71 5.00 6.46
CA HIS A 31 5.89 3.97 7.47
C HIS A 31 6.23 2.63 6.80
N PHE A 32 7.40 2.12 7.12
CA PHE A 32 7.96 0.93 6.50
C PHE A 32 7.64 -0.36 7.28
N HIS A 33 7.82 -1.48 6.63
CA HIS A 33 7.81 -2.80 7.22
C HIS A 33 8.99 -3.62 6.71
N SER A 34 9.27 -4.73 7.34
CA SER A 34 10.31 -5.66 6.90
C SER A 34 9.72 -6.85 6.13
N ASP A 35 10.60 -7.73 5.66
CA ASP A 35 10.27 -9.04 5.10
C ASP A 35 9.70 -10.03 6.14
N ALA A 36 9.84 -9.72 7.44
CA ALA A 36 9.26 -10.49 8.54
C ALA A 36 7.81 -10.11 8.84
N LEU A 37 7.22 -9.16 8.09
CA LEU A 37 5.84 -8.75 8.29
C LEU A 37 4.87 -9.93 8.15
N HIS A 38 4.07 -10.12 9.19
CA HIS A 38 2.93 -11.02 9.23
C HIS A 38 1.67 -10.22 9.55
N VAL A 39 0.63 -10.38 8.73
CA VAL A 39 -0.65 -9.71 8.92
C VAL A 39 -1.74 -10.75 9.03
N VAL A 40 -2.59 -10.63 10.06
CA VAL A 40 -3.80 -11.44 10.20
C VAL A 40 -5.00 -10.52 10.08
N GLU A 41 -5.76 -10.67 9.02
CA GLU A 41 -6.97 -9.90 8.77
C GLU A 41 -8.21 -10.69 9.15
N ARG A 42 -9.21 -10.03 9.69
CA ARG A 42 -10.49 -10.62 10.09
C ARG A 42 -11.63 -9.78 9.52
N PHE A 43 -12.46 -10.42 8.70
CA PHE A 43 -13.64 -9.81 8.08
C PHE A 43 -14.88 -10.41 8.71
N THR A 44 -15.58 -9.66 9.54
CA THR A 44 -16.77 -10.10 10.24
C THR A 44 -17.98 -9.31 9.77
N PRO A 45 -18.93 -9.91 9.02
CA PRO A 45 -20.19 -9.27 8.67
C PRO A 45 -21.00 -8.88 9.91
N VAL A 46 -21.47 -7.65 9.96
CA VAL A 46 -22.32 -7.11 11.02
C VAL A 46 -23.78 -7.08 10.56
N ASP A 47 -23.98 -6.61 9.34
CA ASP A 47 -25.25 -6.56 8.65
C ASP A 47 -25.05 -6.72 7.14
N LYS A 48 -26.12 -6.55 6.34
CA LYS A 48 -26.07 -6.72 4.87
C LYS A 48 -25.15 -5.72 4.16
N ASP A 49 -24.81 -4.60 4.79
CA ASP A 49 -24.07 -3.49 4.18
C ASP A 49 -22.80 -3.12 4.96
N THR A 50 -22.51 -3.86 6.05
CA THR A 50 -21.38 -3.54 6.93
C THR A 50 -20.55 -4.77 7.27
N ILE A 51 -19.24 -4.66 7.09
CA ILE A 51 -18.26 -5.65 7.54
C ILE A 51 -17.31 -4.95 8.51
N ASN A 52 -17.14 -5.48 9.72
CA ASN A 52 -16.03 -5.06 10.58
C ASN A 52 -14.75 -5.73 10.07
N TRP A 53 -13.78 -4.90 9.71
CA TRP A 53 -12.44 -5.33 9.36
C TRP A 53 -11.48 -5.04 10.52
N GLU A 54 -10.68 -6.02 10.87
CA GLU A 54 -9.60 -5.92 11.85
C GLU A 54 -8.34 -6.54 11.26
N ALA A 55 -7.21 -5.84 11.34
CA ALA A 55 -5.90 -6.37 11.00
C ALA A 55 -4.99 -6.35 12.21
N THR A 56 -4.33 -7.46 12.47
CA THR A 56 -3.23 -7.57 13.42
C THR A 56 -1.93 -7.53 12.63
N ILE A 57 -1.07 -6.58 12.95
CA ILE A 57 0.23 -6.35 12.33
C ILE A 57 1.31 -6.85 13.28
N ASP A 58 2.10 -7.79 12.84
CA ASP A 58 3.26 -8.30 13.57
C ASP A 58 4.50 -8.25 12.68
N ASP A 59 5.47 -7.44 13.07
CA ASP A 59 6.77 -7.35 12.42
C ASP A 59 7.83 -7.15 13.50
N PRO A 60 8.45 -8.23 13.97
CA PRO A 60 9.38 -8.19 15.09
C PRO A 60 10.70 -7.46 14.77
N LYS A 61 10.98 -7.18 13.49
CA LYS A 61 12.15 -6.38 13.09
C LYS A 61 11.89 -4.88 13.16
N VAL A 62 10.60 -4.47 13.14
CA VAL A 62 10.19 -3.05 13.09
C VAL A 62 9.48 -2.62 14.37
N PHE A 63 8.59 -3.47 14.89
CA PHE A 63 7.76 -3.13 16.06
C PHE A 63 8.17 -3.94 17.29
N THR A 64 8.11 -3.32 18.45
CA THR A 64 8.41 -3.96 19.74
C THR A 64 7.32 -4.94 20.18
N LYS A 65 6.13 -4.83 19.63
CA LYS A 65 4.98 -5.71 19.86
C LYS A 65 4.00 -5.62 18.71
N PRO A 66 3.17 -6.66 18.49
CA PRO A 66 2.05 -6.58 17.54
C PRO A 66 1.05 -5.48 17.90
N TRP A 67 0.43 -4.90 16.89
CA TRP A 67 -0.60 -3.88 17.04
C TRP A 67 -1.76 -4.14 16.09
N LYS A 68 -2.89 -3.45 16.30
CA LYS A 68 -4.11 -3.69 15.53
C LYS A 68 -4.69 -2.43 14.93
N MET A 69 -5.24 -2.58 13.73
CA MET A 69 -6.15 -1.62 13.11
C MET A 69 -7.55 -2.21 13.05
N LYS A 70 -8.57 -1.38 13.18
CA LYS A 70 -9.96 -1.79 13.08
C LYS A 70 -10.84 -0.67 12.57
N PHE A 71 -11.66 -0.94 11.57
CA PHE A 71 -12.68 -0.01 11.08
C PHE A 71 -13.81 -0.76 10.33
N PRO A 72 -15.01 -0.17 10.26
CA PRO A 72 -16.10 -0.73 9.49
C PRO A 72 -15.92 -0.43 8.00
N LEU A 73 -16.07 -1.46 7.16
CA LEU A 73 -16.22 -1.34 5.72
C LEU A 73 -17.72 -1.22 5.42
N LYS A 74 -18.09 -0.22 4.64
CA LYS A 74 -19.46 0.00 4.18
C LYS A 74 -19.60 -0.40 2.72
N ARG A 75 -20.75 -1.02 2.39
CA ARG A 75 -21.10 -1.28 0.99
C ARG A 75 -21.17 0.04 0.22
N ALA A 76 -20.51 0.09 -0.91
CA ALA A 76 -20.65 1.21 -1.84
C ALA A 76 -22.06 1.26 -2.44
N PRO A 77 -22.55 2.44 -2.88
CA PRO A 77 -23.78 2.55 -3.67
C PRO A 77 -23.79 1.62 -4.88
N GLN A 78 -24.98 1.23 -5.38
CA GLN A 78 -25.09 0.31 -6.52
C GLN A 78 -24.53 0.87 -7.84
N ASP A 79 -24.53 2.18 -7.96
CA ASP A 79 -24.00 2.95 -9.09
C ASP A 79 -22.53 3.34 -8.93
N PHE A 80 -21.89 2.88 -7.85
CA PHE A 80 -20.47 3.14 -7.63
C PHE A 80 -19.60 2.32 -8.60
N GLU A 81 -18.89 3.03 -9.45
CA GLU A 81 -17.90 2.47 -10.34
C GLU A 81 -16.51 2.55 -9.71
N MET A 82 -15.83 1.42 -9.63
CA MET A 82 -14.46 1.38 -9.14
C MET A 82 -13.51 1.75 -10.28
N LEU A 83 -12.96 2.96 -10.20
CA LEU A 83 -12.01 3.45 -11.19
C LEU A 83 -10.59 3.01 -10.83
N GLU A 84 -9.82 2.61 -11.82
CA GLU A 84 -8.39 2.41 -11.68
C GLU A 84 -7.70 3.77 -11.52
N SER A 85 -6.85 3.90 -10.50
CA SER A 85 -6.06 5.11 -10.28
C SER A 85 -4.62 4.86 -10.73
N GLY A 86 -4.27 5.33 -11.90
CA GLY A 86 -2.89 5.34 -12.42
C GLY A 86 -2.23 6.68 -12.09
N CYS A 87 -1.45 6.74 -11.01
CA CYS A 87 -0.81 7.99 -10.56
C CYS A 87 0.11 8.63 -11.60
N PHE A 88 0.59 7.87 -12.58
CA PHE A 88 1.53 8.34 -13.61
C PHE A 88 0.95 8.34 -15.02
N GLU A 89 -0.17 7.67 -15.26
CA GLU A 89 -0.82 7.68 -16.56
C GLU A 89 -1.56 9.01 -16.77
N GLY A 90 -1.12 9.77 -17.76
CA GLY A 90 -1.70 11.07 -18.10
C GLY A 90 -1.26 12.23 -17.20
N GLU A 91 -0.27 12.03 -16.33
CA GLU A 91 0.32 13.11 -15.54
C GLU A 91 1.08 14.07 -16.48
N ARG A 92 0.52 15.29 -16.68
CA ARG A 92 1.11 16.30 -17.54
C ARG A 92 2.20 17.12 -16.87
N ASP A 93 2.27 17.08 -15.54
CA ASP A 93 3.24 17.83 -14.74
C ASP A 93 4.47 16.98 -14.36
N ALA A 94 4.55 15.73 -14.82
CA ALA A 94 5.70 14.87 -14.54
C ALA A 94 7.04 15.49 -14.97
N GLU A 95 7.06 16.20 -16.10
CA GLU A 95 8.26 16.91 -16.57
C GLU A 95 8.64 18.08 -15.63
N HIS A 96 7.65 18.84 -15.14
CA HIS A 96 7.87 19.94 -14.19
C HIS A 96 8.28 19.46 -12.80
N LEU A 97 7.78 18.30 -12.36
CA LEU A 97 8.18 17.68 -11.10
C LEU A 97 9.66 17.28 -11.13
N VAL A 98 10.15 16.80 -12.26
CA VAL A 98 11.58 16.47 -12.43
C VAL A 98 12.45 17.74 -12.44
N GLU A 99 12.01 18.81 -13.11
CA GLU A 99 12.72 20.10 -13.12
C GLU A 99 12.71 20.78 -11.74
N GLY A 100 11.64 20.64 -10.96
CA GLY A 100 11.51 21.21 -9.60
C GLY A 100 12.31 20.46 -8.53
N LEU A 101 12.66 19.21 -8.76
CA LEU A 101 13.45 18.37 -7.86
C LEU A 101 14.97 18.54 -8.09
N ALA A 102 15.47 19.77 -8.04
CA ALA A 102 16.91 20.07 -8.12
C ALA A 102 17.77 19.35 -7.05
N THR A 103 17.13 18.65 -6.13
CA THR A 103 17.75 17.86 -5.07
C THR A 103 17.76 16.35 -5.35
N VAL A 104 17.17 15.89 -6.47
CA VAL A 104 17.20 14.45 -6.83
C VAL A 104 18.63 14.10 -7.25
N PRO A 105 19.23 13.03 -6.71
CA PRO A 105 20.55 12.58 -7.12
C PRO A 105 20.63 12.37 -8.64
N LYS A 106 21.74 12.74 -9.26
CA LYS A 106 21.94 12.71 -10.74
C LYS A 106 21.80 11.30 -11.35
N ASP A 107 21.91 10.26 -10.57
CA ASP A 107 21.73 8.87 -10.97
C ASP A 107 20.25 8.50 -11.29
N HIS A 108 19.31 9.35 -10.87
CA HIS A 108 17.90 9.18 -11.21
C HIS A 108 17.48 9.85 -12.53
N TYR A 109 18.37 10.65 -13.14
CA TYR A 109 18.07 11.28 -14.43
C TYR A 109 18.19 10.30 -15.59
N THR A 110 17.28 10.43 -16.55
CA THR A 110 17.35 9.65 -17.80
C THR A 110 18.59 10.03 -18.62
N GLU A 111 19.01 9.15 -19.53
CA GLU A 111 20.16 9.42 -20.41
C GLU A 111 19.96 10.71 -21.23
N LYS A 112 18.73 11.04 -21.63
CA LYS A 112 18.38 12.29 -22.34
C LYS A 112 18.61 13.54 -21.49
N GLU A 113 18.36 13.47 -20.21
CA GLU A 113 18.57 14.58 -19.28
C GLU A 113 20.07 14.79 -19.01
N LYS A 114 20.82 13.69 -18.91
CA LYS A 114 22.29 13.72 -18.80
C LYS A 114 22.97 14.35 -20.05
N GLU A 115 22.40 14.10 -21.23
CA GLU A 115 22.89 14.72 -22.48
C GLU A 115 22.62 16.23 -22.54
N LYS A 116 21.44 16.69 -22.10
CA LYS A 116 21.11 18.12 -22.04
C LYS A 116 22.02 18.91 -21.09
N GLU A 117 22.38 18.31 -19.96
CA GLU A 117 23.29 18.96 -19.00
C GLU A 117 24.72 19.09 -19.53
N LYS A 118 25.20 18.15 -20.35
CA LYS A 118 26.53 18.22 -21.00
C LYS A 118 26.64 19.28 -22.10
N GLN A 119 25.50 19.80 -22.60
CA GLN A 119 25.45 20.80 -23.66
C GLN A 119 25.27 22.23 -23.13
N ARG A 120 25.16 22.41 -21.82
CA ARG A 120 25.11 23.70 -21.12
C ARG A 120 26.47 24.03 -20.49
#